data_a2aa81a57eac2a31155e4221314b317d
#
_entry.id   a2aa81a57eac2a31155e4221314b317d
#
_cell.length_a   1.000
_cell.length_b   1.000
_cell.length_c   1.000
_cell.angle_alpha   90.00
_cell.angle_beta   90.00
_cell.angle_gamma   90.00
#
_symmetry.space_group_name_H-M   'P 1'
#
loop_
_entity.id
_entity.type
_entity.pdbx_description
1 polymer ?
#
loop_
_entity_poly.entity_id
_entity_poly.type
_entity_poly.pdbx_seq_one_letter_code
_entity_poly.pdbx_strand_id
1 'polypeptide(L)'
;MIYFKCVESTLKKGVYAHLSPRTVIYGSNGAGKSSVLQALELATCGQVSDVEGREQVKQSTALGRLFPSDEAIFAEAELSDGSKFRWSMERQKEDGFKRPEHDAPRKVAWPLQELKAIFTGDAATIQAWLEQRVIGDLKEEDVLRSLQPSTHDSVKRLIKKLRKNDFMALAKEAKSNARSLRTDATKIENTVENMMANIPVPLMSDERQALEDKLKSLAESSNAGVSPSQMKTWQDELALLEGALNAKTAELTSLQLPTANDLKAAKTVMTSLNLVRTHAKELGLDACWTCGNQKPDFQGHIGKLTGLEVKVKDFALTLETQAQLENDLKILSQKIKERQELLAKTSVQTDTTGERDIIFRKIAADDAARRSWDNANAQRAEVDRFRAQADQMTAAAKALESAGKNLLDRRKAEFEQSVNKFLPVGDQFSVDLDSARIGLLRDGQVHSALSGAEWSRVLLALAVSQAEPNTICVLAPEDRAWDPVTLEKVMTALSSSHNVQILLMSTIKPKPMEGWTLVEVGG
;
A
#
# COMPACT_ATOMS: atom_id res chain seq x y z
N MET A 1 -37.00 -5.23 -10.35
CA MET A 1 -36.53 -5.55 -8.97
C MET A 1 -37.28 -6.76 -8.46
N ILE A 2 -36.55 -7.72 -7.85
CA ILE A 2 -37.15 -8.85 -7.11
C ILE A 2 -37.30 -8.42 -5.65
N TYR A 3 -38.45 -8.68 -5.05
CA TYR A 3 -38.77 -8.27 -3.69
C TYR A 3 -39.65 -9.33 -3.01
N PHE A 4 -39.70 -9.35 -1.68
CA PHE A 4 -40.59 -10.22 -0.92
C PHE A 4 -42.01 -9.69 -1.03
N LYS A 5 -42.91 -10.49 -1.57
CA LYS A 5 -44.33 -10.14 -1.71
C LYS A 5 -45.19 -10.54 -0.52
N CYS A 6 -44.77 -11.54 0.24
CA CYS A 6 -45.42 -11.89 1.49
C CYS A 6 -44.48 -12.57 2.47
N VAL A 7 -44.80 -12.52 3.73
CA VAL A 7 -44.16 -13.25 4.82
C VAL A 7 -45.23 -13.84 5.74
N GLU A 8 -45.00 -15.09 6.17
CA GLU A 8 -45.85 -15.83 7.09
C GLU A 8 -44.98 -16.46 8.18
N SER A 9 -45.47 -16.47 9.41
CA SER A 9 -44.74 -17.09 10.53
C SER A 9 -45.68 -17.39 11.70
N THR A 10 -45.33 -18.35 12.51
CA THR A 10 -45.96 -18.62 13.81
C THR A 10 -45.54 -17.63 14.91
N LEU A 11 -44.67 -16.66 14.61
CA LEU A 11 -44.26 -15.62 15.56
C LEU A 11 -45.49 -14.93 16.20
N LYS A 12 -45.58 -14.91 17.54
CA LYS A 12 -46.53 -14.10 18.33
C LYS A 12 -47.97 -14.10 17.80
N LYS A 13 -48.65 -15.22 17.73
CA LYS A 13 -50.05 -15.36 17.26
C LYS A 13 -50.25 -15.48 15.74
N GLY A 14 -49.21 -15.74 15.02
CA GLY A 14 -49.24 -15.77 13.57
C GLY A 14 -48.99 -14.40 12.93
N VAL A 15 -48.05 -14.34 12.05
CA VAL A 15 -47.76 -13.17 11.23
C VAL A 15 -48.09 -13.53 9.79
N TYR A 16 -48.89 -12.71 9.16
CA TYR A 16 -49.12 -12.76 7.73
C TYR A 16 -49.13 -11.33 7.20
N ALA A 17 -48.22 -11.00 6.30
CA ALA A 17 -48.15 -9.66 5.75
C ALA A 17 -47.88 -9.69 4.23
N HIS A 18 -48.69 -8.97 3.48
CA HIS A 18 -48.41 -8.65 2.10
C HIS A 18 -47.44 -7.46 2.03
N LEU A 19 -46.40 -7.65 1.28
CA LEU A 19 -45.31 -6.66 1.13
C LEU A 19 -45.22 -6.18 -0.32
N SER A 20 -44.71 -5.00 -0.48
CA SER A 20 -44.38 -4.38 -1.77
C SER A 20 -42.93 -3.87 -1.76
N PRO A 21 -42.42 -3.35 -2.88
CA PRO A 21 -41.10 -2.73 -2.90
C PRO A 21 -40.90 -1.67 -1.82
N ARG A 22 -41.96 -0.95 -1.46
CA ARG A 22 -41.97 0.06 -0.40
C ARG A 22 -43.20 -0.13 0.45
N THR A 23 -42.99 -0.53 1.69
CA THR A 23 -44.08 -0.85 2.61
C THR A 23 -43.90 -0.13 3.94
N VAL A 24 -44.95 0.49 4.43
CA VAL A 24 -45.01 0.93 5.83
C VAL A 24 -45.93 -0.03 6.62
N ILE A 25 -45.32 -0.68 7.59
CA ILE A 25 -46.00 -1.57 8.53
C ILE A 25 -46.39 -0.71 9.75
N TYR A 26 -47.65 -0.52 9.99
CA TYR A 26 -48.10 0.34 11.08
C TYR A 26 -49.07 -0.38 12.04
N GLY A 27 -49.09 0.12 13.26
CA GLY A 27 -49.94 -0.42 14.33
C GLY A 27 -49.47 0.01 15.72
N SER A 28 -50.27 -0.19 16.75
CA SER A 28 -49.91 0.16 18.13
C SER A 28 -48.62 -0.54 18.61
N ASN A 29 -48.05 -0.08 19.73
CA ASN A 29 -46.95 -0.78 20.35
C ASN A 29 -47.40 -2.17 20.81
N GLY A 30 -46.59 -3.20 20.53
CA GLY A 30 -46.91 -4.59 20.79
C GLY A 30 -47.80 -5.26 19.73
N ALA A 31 -48.28 -4.56 18.70
CA ALA A 31 -49.11 -5.10 17.62
C ALA A 31 -48.46 -6.20 16.77
N GLY A 32 -47.15 -6.38 16.86
CA GLY A 32 -46.42 -7.39 16.07
C GLY A 32 -45.63 -6.84 14.86
N LYS A 33 -45.47 -5.53 14.74
CA LYS A 33 -44.69 -4.92 13.65
C LYS A 33 -43.27 -5.51 13.52
N SER A 34 -42.52 -5.56 14.62
CA SER A 34 -41.20 -6.18 14.65
C SER A 34 -41.23 -7.67 14.32
N SER A 35 -42.34 -8.35 14.62
CA SER A 35 -42.47 -9.77 14.31
C SER A 35 -42.55 -10.05 12.81
N VAL A 36 -43.06 -9.11 12.00
CA VAL A 36 -43.04 -9.21 10.53
C VAL A 36 -41.59 -9.21 10.02
N LEU A 37 -40.75 -8.32 10.57
CA LEU A 37 -39.33 -8.25 10.18
C LEU A 37 -38.55 -9.44 10.70
N GLN A 38 -38.76 -9.82 11.95
CA GLN A 38 -38.12 -11.00 12.56
C GLN A 38 -38.47 -12.27 11.77
N ALA A 39 -39.71 -12.41 11.30
CA ALA A 39 -40.12 -13.52 10.44
C ALA A 39 -39.37 -13.50 9.11
N LEU A 40 -39.22 -12.34 8.50
CA LEU A 40 -38.47 -12.19 7.24
C LEU A 40 -36.99 -12.47 7.42
N GLU A 41 -36.36 -11.96 8.48
CA GLU A 41 -34.94 -12.27 8.81
C GLU A 41 -34.77 -13.77 9.06
N LEU A 42 -35.66 -14.38 9.84
CA LEU A 42 -35.60 -15.79 10.16
C LEU A 42 -35.72 -16.65 8.90
N ALA A 43 -36.67 -16.34 8.04
CA ALA A 43 -36.85 -17.05 6.77
C ALA A 43 -35.63 -16.92 5.84
N THR A 44 -35.00 -15.75 5.80
CA THR A 44 -33.92 -15.44 4.84
C THR A 44 -32.53 -15.74 5.34
N CYS A 45 -32.26 -15.48 6.64
CA CYS A 45 -30.92 -15.60 7.24
C CYS A 45 -30.82 -16.80 8.21
N GLY A 46 -31.94 -17.40 8.60
CA GLY A 46 -31.95 -18.45 9.60
C GLY A 46 -31.72 -17.95 11.04
N GLN A 47 -31.67 -16.65 11.24
CA GLN A 47 -31.38 -15.99 12.53
C GLN A 47 -32.12 -14.65 12.62
N VAL A 48 -32.25 -14.14 13.84
CA VAL A 48 -32.90 -12.86 14.12
C VAL A 48 -31.96 -11.96 14.89
N SER A 49 -31.62 -10.83 14.31
CA SER A 49 -30.59 -9.90 14.83
C SER A 49 -30.93 -9.34 16.22
N ASP A 50 -32.20 -9.09 16.51
CA ASP A 50 -32.66 -8.56 17.80
C ASP A 50 -32.49 -9.54 18.99
N VAL A 51 -32.32 -10.83 18.70
CA VAL A 51 -32.16 -11.89 19.71
C VAL A 51 -30.70 -12.15 20.03
N GLU A 52 -29.80 -11.93 19.08
CA GLU A 52 -28.36 -12.16 19.26
C GLU A 52 -27.66 -11.16 20.19
N GLY A 53 -28.16 -9.94 20.29
CA GLY A 53 -27.51 -8.87 21.06
C GLY A 53 -27.89 -8.80 22.53
N ARG A 54 -28.91 -9.55 23.00
CA ARG A 54 -29.48 -9.35 24.34
C ARG A 54 -28.95 -10.27 25.45
N GLU A 55 -28.46 -11.47 25.11
CA GLU A 55 -27.90 -12.40 26.08
C GLU A 55 -26.88 -13.35 25.43
N GLN A 56 -25.89 -13.83 26.19
CA GLN A 56 -24.97 -14.93 25.79
C GLN A 56 -25.68 -16.29 25.66
N VAL A 57 -26.89 -16.30 25.12
CA VAL A 57 -27.76 -17.49 25.01
C VAL A 57 -27.71 -17.95 23.56
N LYS A 58 -27.63 -19.26 23.35
CA LYS A 58 -27.75 -19.85 22.02
C LYS A 58 -29.05 -19.39 21.35
N GLN A 59 -28.98 -19.00 20.08
CA GLN A 59 -30.13 -18.49 19.32
C GLN A 59 -31.35 -19.40 19.35
N SER A 60 -31.17 -20.73 19.30
CA SER A 60 -32.25 -21.71 19.43
C SER A 60 -32.97 -21.61 20.76
N THR A 61 -32.26 -21.34 21.85
CA THR A 61 -32.83 -21.15 23.18
C THR A 61 -33.61 -19.84 23.29
N ALA A 62 -33.04 -18.77 22.69
CA ALA A 62 -33.69 -17.45 22.67
C ALA A 62 -34.97 -17.48 21.83
N LEU A 63 -34.96 -18.10 20.67
CA LEU A 63 -36.13 -18.30 19.82
C LEU A 63 -37.20 -19.16 20.55
N GLY A 64 -36.77 -20.23 21.25
CA GLY A 64 -37.68 -21.04 22.05
C GLY A 64 -38.39 -20.28 23.19
N ARG A 65 -37.73 -19.30 23.79
CA ARG A 65 -38.33 -18.40 24.79
C ARG A 65 -39.33 -17.43 24.19
N LEU A 66 -39.13 -17.00 22.94
CA LEU A 66 -40.09 -16.15 22.22
C LEU A 66 -41.37 -16.90 21.82
N PHE A 67 -41.32 -18.23 21.78
CA PHE A 67 -42.43 -19.11 21.37
C PHE A 67 -42.71 -20.20 22.44
N PRO A 68 -43.12 -19.81 23.61
CA PRO A 68 -43.22 -20.75 24.75
C PRO A 68 -44.24 -21.87 24.58
N SER A 69 -45.22 -21.70 23.71
CA SER A 69 -46.38 -22.62 23.56
C SER A 69 -46.42 -23.41 22.25
N ASP A 70 -45.55 -23.10 21.28
CA ASP A 70 -45.64 -23.69 19.94
C ASP A 70 -44.83 -24.99 19.83
N GLU A 71 -45.42 -26.04 19.28
CA GLU A 71 -44.74 -27.32 19.00
C GLU A 71 -43.80 -27.21 17.81
N ALA A 72 -44.10 -26.35 16.86
CA ALA A 72 -43.25 -26.03 15.73
C ALA A 72 -43.25 -24.52 15.47
N ILE A 73 -42.09 -24.00 15.14
CA ILE A 73 -41.91 -22.61 14.74
C ILE A 73 -41.52 -22.62 13.26
N PHE A 74 -42.20 -21.80 12.48
CA PHE A 74 -41.81 -21.59 11.09
C PHE A 74 -41.86 -20.12 10.70
N ALA A 75 -41.06 -19.79 9.69
CA ALA A 75 -41.10 -18.54 8.97
C ALA A 75 -40.93 -18.83 7.47
N GLU A 76 -41.85 -18.36 6.68
CA GLU A 76 -41.82 -18.48 5.22
C GLU A 76 -41.94 -17.10 4.60
N ALA A 77 -41.12 -16.85 3.55
CA ALA A 77 -41.19 -15.63 2.79
C ALA A 77 -41.13 -15.93 1.29
N GLU A 78 -42.04 -15.30 0.53
CA GLU A 78 -42.14 -15.51 -0.91
C GLU A 78 -41.74 -14.26 -1.68
N LEU A 79 -40.89 -14.44 -2.68
CA LEU A 79 -40.49 -13.39 -3.59
C LEU A 79 -41.51 -13.15 -4.70
N SER A 80 -41.40 -12.00 -5.35
CA SER A 80 -42.20 -11.61 -6.50
C SER A 80 -42.05 -12.54 -7.72
N ASP A 81 -40.98 -13.32 -7.80
CA ASP A 81 -40.75 -14.33 -8.83
C ASP A 81 -41.24 -15.74 -8.44
N GLY A 82 -41.85 -15.89 -7.29
CA GLY A 82 -42.39 -17.16 -6.78
C GLY A 82 -41.37 -18.01 -6.00
N SER A 83 -40.11 -17.60 -5.89
CA SER A 83 -39.15 -18.29 -5.05
C SER A 83 -39.51 -18.15 -3.56
N LYS A 84 -39.35 -19.24 -2.79
CA LYS A 84 -39.70 -19.28 -1.38
C LYS A 84 -38.46 -19.51 -0.53
N PHE A 85 -38.44 -18.82 0.60
CA PHE A 85 -37.51 -19.01 1.70
C PHE A 85 -38.26 -19.62 2.85
N ARG A 86 -37.72 -20.63 3.48
CA ARG A 86 -38.38 -21.30 4.58
C ARG A 86 -37.40 -21.62 5.69
N TRP A 87 -37.79 -21.32 6.88
CA TRP A 87 -37.11 -21.73 8.10
C TRP A 87 -38.12 -22.40 9.03
N SER A 88 -37.73 -23.54 9.63
CA SER A 88 -38.58 -24.25 10.57
C SER A 88 -37.78 -24.93 11.66
N MET A 89 -38.36 -25.03 12.85
CA MET A 89 -37.78 -25.70 14.00
C MET A 89 -38.87 -26.36 14.82
N GLU A 90 -38.68 -27.65 15.12
CA GLU A 90 -39.63 -28.42 15.96
C GLU A 90 -39.12 -28.48 17.40
N ARG A 91 -40.06 -28.41 18.37
CA ARG A 91 -39.78 -28.58 19.78
C ARG A 91 -39.58 -30.06 20.11
N GLN A 92 -38.55 -30.40 20.88
CA GLN A 92 -38.37 -31.72 21.48
C GLN A 92 -39.02 -31.76 22.86
N LYS A 93 -39.48 -32.96 23.29
CA LYS A 93 -40.29 -33.18 24.53
C LYS A 93 -39.59 -32.77 25.84
N GLU A 94 -38.31 -32.52 25.87
CA GLU A 94 -37.53 -32.18 27.07
C GLU A 94 -36.77 -30.85 26.87
N ASP A 95 -37.49 -29.72 26.86
CA ASP A 95 -36.96 -28.36 26.82
C ASP A 95 -35.91 -28.03 25.72
N GLY A 96 -35.80 -28.88 24.70
CA GLY A 96 -34.89 -28.71 23.58
C GLY A 96 -35.62 -28.44 22.28
N PHE A 97 -34.87 -27.90 21.30
CA PHE A 97 -35.31 -27.76 19.91
C PHE A 97 -34.43 -28.64 19.02
N LYS A 98 -35.04 -29.24 18.00
CA LYS A 98 -34.31 -29.90 16.93
C LYS A 98 -33.47 -28.85 16.19
N ARG A 99 -32.42 -29.32 15.48
CA ARG A 99 -31.68 -28.43 14.58
C ARG A 99 -32.68 -27.81 13.59
N PRO A 100 -32.63 -26.47 13.39
CA PRO A 100 -33.54 -25.83 12.45
C PRO A 100 -33.27 -26.30 11.02
N GLU A 101 -34.32 -26.43 10.24
CA GLU A 101 -34.26 -26.61 8.80
C GLU A 101 -34.35 -25.23 8.15
N HIS A 102 -33.43 -24.92 7.23
CA HIS A 102 -33.40 -23.65 6.54
C HIS A 102 -33.17 -23.86 5.05
N ASP A 103 -34.15 -23.45 4.26
CA ASP A 103 -34.10 -23.42 2.81
C ASP A 103 -34.06 -21.96 2.32
N ALA A 104 -32.90 -21.55 1.80
CA ALA A 104 -32.66 -20.21 1.30
C ALA A 104 -32.12 -20.31 -0.11
N PRO A 105 -32.96 -20.21 -1.14
CA PRO A 105 -32.58 -20.42 -2.53
C PRO A 105 -31.59 -19.35 -3.07
N ARG A 106 -31.53 -18.20 -2.40
CA ARG A 106 -30.65 -17.08 -2.78
C ARG A 106 -30.14 -16.35 -1.53
N LYS A 107 -29.03 -15.62 -1.71
CA LYS A 107 -28.52 -14.71 -0.67
C LYS A 107 -29.36 -13.43 -0.66
N VAL A 108 -29.75 -13.01 0.55
CA VAL A 108 -30.44 -11.74 0.81
C VAL A 108 -29.47 -10.84 1.59
N ALA A 109 -29.32 -9.60 1.18
CA ALA A 109 -28.51 -8.62 1.88
C ALA A 109 -29.37 -7.81 2.87
N TRP A 110 -28.84 -7.62 4.07
CA TRP A 110 -29.43 -6.78 5.14
C TRP A 110 -28.46 -5.65 5.52
N PRO A 111 -28.28 -4.65 4.64
CA PRO A 111 -27.21 -3.65 4.78
C PRO A 111 -27.29 -2.85 6.07
N LEU A 112 -28.49 -2.63 6.63
CA LEU A 112 -28.63 -1.89 7.88
C LEU A 112 -28.00 -2.61 9.07
N GLN A 113 -28.03 -3.94 9.09
CA GLN A 113 -27.40 -4.74 10.15
C GLN A 113 -25.87 -4.66 10.02
N GLU A 114 -25.36 -4.80 8.79
CA GLU A 114 -23.92 -4.67 8.49
C GLU A 114 -23.42 -3.28 8.88
N LEU A 115 -24.12 -2.21 8.48
CA LEU A 115 -23.76 -0.84 8.81
C LEU A 115 -23.80 -0.58 10.32
N LYS A 116 -24.82 -1.10 11.03
CA LYS A 116 -24.85 -1.00 12.50
C LYS A 116 -23.64 -1.66 13.15
N ALA A 117 -23.27 -2.88 12.73
CA ALA A 117 -22.12 -3.58 13.26
C ALA A 117 -20.81 -2.78 13.04
N ILE A 118 -20.69 -2.13 11.89
CA ILE A 118 -19.53 -1.27 11.57
C ILE A 118 -19.51 -0.03 12.47
N PHE A 119 -20.64 0.69 12.58
CA PHE A 119 -20.70 1.97 13.30
C PHE A 119 -20.83 1.84 14.82
N THR A 120 -21.08 0.63 15.34
CA THR A 120 -20.93 0.30 16.77
C THR A 120 -19.54 -0.27 17.08
N GLY A 121 -18.71 -0.51 16.07
CA GLY A 121 -17.34 -0.96 16.19
C GLY A 121 -16.38 0.15 16.67
N ASP A 122 -15.09 -0.17 16.67
CA ASP A 122 -14.04 0.80 16.99
C ASP A 122 -13.76 1.78 15.84
N ALA A 123 -13.05 2.86 16.14
CA ALA A 123 -12.70 3.88 15.16
C ALA A 123 -11.90 3.31 13.97
N ALA A 124 -11.07 2.26 14.20
CA ALA A 124 -10.30 1.62 13.14
C ALA A 124 -11.20 0.86 12.15
N THR A 125 -12.24 0.21 12.63
CA THR A 125 -13.26 -0.47 11.80
C THR A 125 -14.01 0.54 10.93
N ILE A 126 -14.42 1.66 11.52
CA ILE A 126 -15.13 2.74 10.79
C ILE A 126 -14.20 3.33 9.73
N GLN A 127 -12.95 3.61 10.09
CA GLN A 127 -11.96 4.16 9.17
C GLN A 127 -11.69 3.21 7.99
N ALA A 128 -11.46 1.93 8.25
CA ALA A 128 -11.23 0.93 7.21
C ALA A 128 -12.42 0.82 6.25
N TRP A 129 -13.65 0.85 6.78
CA TRP A 129 -14.85 0.85 5.96
C TRP A 129 -14.98 2.10 5.10
N LEU A 130 -14.72 3.29 5.68
CA LEU A 130 -14.74 4.56 4.94
C LEU A 130 -13.67 4.58 3.84
N GLU A 131 -12.46 4.15 4.14
CA GLU A 131 -11.39 4.05 3.15
C GLU A 131 -11.80 3.14 1.99
N GLN A 132 -12.34 1.97 2.28
CA GLN A 132 -12.81 1.04 1.25
C GLN A 132 -13.95 1.63 0.39
N ARG A 133 -14.88 2.35 1.01
CA ARG A 133 -16.07 2.88 0.32
C ARG A 133 -15.82 4.20 -0.40
N VAL A 134 -15.01 5.07 0.16
CA VAL A 134 -14.68 6.38 -0.42
C VAL A 134 -13.51 6.27 -1.39
N ILE A 135 -12.43 5.62 -0.98
CA ILE A 135 -11.22 5.51 -1.82
C ILE A 135 -11.36 4.35 -2.81
N GLY A 136 -11.88 3.21 -2.35
CA GLY A 136 -12.01 1.98 -3.16
C GLY A 136 -10.65 1.45 -3.63
N ASP A 137 -10.69 0.45 -4.51
CA ASP A 137 -9.47 -0.11 -5.11
C ASP A 137 -8.95 0.84 -6.20
N LEU A 138 -7.81 1.47 -5.94
CA LEU A 138 -7.09 2.30 -6.92
C LEU A 138 -6.30 1.43 -7.88
N LYS A 139 -6.52 1.61 -9.18
CA LYS A 139 -5.69 1.00 -10.22
C LYS A 139 -4.51 1.90 -10.57
N GLU A 140 -3.44 1.31 -11.08
CA GLU A 140 -2.26 2.07 -11.55
C GLU A 140 -2.65 3.18 -12.52
N GLU A 141 -3.59 2.89 -13.43
CA GLU A 141 -4.08 3.86 -14.41
C GLU A 141 -4.74 5.08 -13.77
N ASP A 142 -5.47 4.91 -12.66
CA ASP A 142 -6.13 6.01 -11.94
C ASP A 142 -5.10 6.93 -11.30
N VAL A 143 -4.03 6.35 -10.75
CA VAL A 143 -2.91 7.11 -10.20
C VAL A 143 -2.21 7.91 -11.29
N LEU A 144 -1.89 7.28 -12.42
CA LEU A 144 -1.15 7.93 -13.51
C LEU A 144 -1.98 9.01 -14.21
N ARG A 145 -3.28 8.79 -14.45
CA ARG A 145 -4.18 9.79 -15.05
C ARG A 145 -4.30 11.08 -14.23
N SER A 146 -4.09 11.00 -12.92
CA SER A 146 -4.15 12.16 -12.04
C SER A 146 -2.87 12.97 -11.98
N LEU A 147 -1.80 12.52 -12.66
CA LEU A 147 -0.46 13.10 -12.64
C LEU A 147 -0.06 13.65 -14.02
N GLN A 148 0.90 14.59 -14.00
CA GLN A 148 1.51 15.07 -15.24
C GLN A 148 2.36 13.96 -15.90
N PRO A 149 2.36 13.85 -17.24
CA PRO A 149 3.12 12.83 -17.97
C PRO A 149 4.61 12.78 -17.60
N SER A 150 5.22 13.91 -17.29
CA SER A 150 6.63 14.00 -16.88
C SER A 150 6.99 13.24 -15.61
N THR A 151 6.00 12.93 -14.76
CA THR A 151 6.20 12.20 -13.51
C THR A 151 5.87 10.70 -13.62
N HIS A 152 5.25 10.26 -14.73
CA HIS A 152 4.72 8.91 -14.88
C HIS A 152 5.77 7.83 -14.70
N ASP A 153 6.95 7.96 -15.32
CA ASP A 153 7.99 6.92 -15.25
C ASP A 153 8.54 6.75 -13.84
N SER A 154 8.70 7.86 -13.13
CA SER A 154 9.14 7.82 -11.73
C SER A 154 8.09 7.15 -10.84
N VAL A 155 6.82 7.48 -11.04
CA VAL A 155 5.71 6.91 -10.25
C VAL A 155 5.48 5.44 -10.61
N LYS A 156 5.56 5.03 -11.87
CA LYS A 156 5.50 3.61 -12.26
C LYS A 156 6.56 2.76 -11.56
N ARG A 157 7.80 3.28 -11.45
CA ARG A 157 8.88 2.60 -10.71
C ARG A 157 8.53 2.43 -9.23
N LEU A 158 7.91 3.45 -8.61
CA LEU A 158 7.47 3.40 -7.22
C LEU A 158 6.33 2.39 -7.03
N ILE A 159 5.32 2.39 -7.89
CA ILE A 159 4.22 1.42 -7.88
C ILE A 159 4.76 -0.01 -7.97
N LYS A 160 5.67 -0.26 -8.93
CA LYS A 160 6.30 -1.57 -9.11
C LYS A 160 7.11 -1.99 -7.88
N LYS A 161 7.80 -1.04 -7.22
CA LYS A 161 8.59 -1.29 -6.01
C LYS A 161 7.70 -1.63 -4.81
N LEU A 162 6.66 -0.82 -4.57
CA LEU A 162 5.77 -0.98 -3.42
C LEU A 162 4.64 -1.99 -3.64
N ARG A 163 4.33 -2.30 -4.89
CA ARG A 163 3.16 -3.11 -5.30
C ARG A 163 1.85 -2.57 -4.72
N LYS A 164 1.74 -1.24 -4.62
CA LYS A 164 0.58 -0.52 -4.10
C LYS A 164 0.30 0.69 -4.97
N ASN A 165 -0.97 1.03 -5.07
CA ASN A 165 -1.47 2.21 -5.80
C ASN A 165 -1.91 3.34 -4.84
N ASP A 166 -1.47 3.30 -3.60
CA ASP A 166 -1.78 4.28 -2.57
C ASP A 166 -0.93 5.54 -2.75
N PHE A 167 -1.58 6.67 -2.99
CA PHE A 167 -0.93 7.96 -3.20
C PHE A 167 -0.02 8.39 -2.05
N MET A 168 -0.46 8.19 -0.80
CA MET A 168 0.32 8.61 0.37
C MET A 168 1.54 7.73 0.57
N ALA A 169 1.40 6.42 0.39
CA ALA A 169 2.52 5.49 0.45
C ALA A 169 3.53 5.78 -0.67
N LEU A 170 3.06 6.05 -1.89
CA LEU A 170 3.90 6.42 -3.02
C LEU A 170 4.61 7.75 -2.81
N ALA A 171 3.93 8.77 -2.27
CA ALA A 171 4.51 10.07 -1.95
C ALA A 171 5.57 9.96 -0.85
N LYS A 172 5.31 9.17 0.19
CA LYS A 172 6.27 8.91 1.28
C LYS A 172 7.53 8.24 0.75
N GLU A 173 7.39 7.25 -0.11
CA GLU A 173 8.51 6.54 -0.73
C GLU A 173 9.30 7.47 -1.67
N ALA A 174 8.61 8.30 -2.46
CA ALA A 174 9.26 9.31 -3.30
C ALA A 174 10.10 10.30 -2.47
N LYS A 175 9.58 10.78 -1.34
CA LYS A 175 10.32 11.63 -0.40
C LYS A 175 11.53 10.92 0.20
N SER A 176 11.38 9.65 0.56
CA SER A 176 12.49 8.84 1.08
C SER A 176 13.60 8.68 0.05
N ASN A 177 13.24 8.34 -1.19
CA ASN A 177 14.21 8.22 -2.29
C ASN A 177 14.91 9.55 -2.61
N ALA A 178 14.15 10.68 -2.59
CA ALA A 178 14.73 12.01 -2.78
C ALA A 178 15.75 12.35 -1.69
N ARG A 179 15.48 11.99 -0.44
CA ARG A 179 16.43 12.20 0.67
C ARG A 179 17.69 11.36 0.51
N SER A 180 17.54 10.08 0.15
CA SER A 180 18.67 9.19 -0.10
C SER A 180 19.58 9.74 -1.21
N LEU A 181 18.99 10.11 -2.36
CA LEU A 181 19.73 10.68 -3.48
C LEU A 181 20.49 11.97 -3.12
N ARG A 182 19.88 12.85 -2.30
CA ARG A 182 20.57 14.06 -1.80
C ARG A 182 21.72 13.72 -0.87
N THR A 183 21.53 12.74 0.01
CA THR A 183 22.59 12.27 0.91
C THR A 183 23.76 11.70 0.11
N ASP A 184 23.48 10.90 -0.92
CA ASP A 184 24.50 10.31 -1.78
C ASP A 184 25.21 11.39 -2.61
N ALA A 185 24.47 12.36 -3.15
CA ALA A 185 25.04 13.53 -3.81
C ALA A 185 26.01 14.30 -2.89
N THR A 186 25.61 14.56 -1.64
CA THR A 186 26.47 15.26 -0.67
C THR A 186 27.73 14.46 -0.32
N LYS A 187 27.62 13.14 -0.19
CA LYS A 187 28.80 12.29 0.06
C LYS A 187 29.81 12.36 -1.09
N ILE A 188 29.31 12.24 -2.34
CA ILE A 188 30.17 12.33 -3.53
C ILE A 188 30.76 13.72 -3.62
N GLU A 189 29.97 14.78 -3.41
CA GLU A 189 30.44 16.18 -3.42
C GLU A 189 31.59 16.40 -2.44
N ASN A 190 31.43 15.99 -1.18
CA ASN A 190 32.49 16.07 -0.16
C ASN A 190 33.73 15.28 -0.59
N THR A 191 33.57 14.14 -1.25
CA THR A 191 34.66 13.34 -1.77
C THR A 191 35.38 14.08 -2.89
N VAL A 192 34.64 14.67 -3.82
CA VAL A 192 35.17 15.48 -4.93
C VAL A 192 35.89 16.72 -4.42
N GLU A 193 35.33 17.44 -3.46
CA GLU A 193 35.98 18.61 -2.84
C GLU A 193 37.29 18.23 -2.16
N ASN A 194 37.29 17.14 -1.40
CA ASN A 194 38.52 16.63 -0.79
C ASN A 194 39.56 16.18 -1.83
N MET A 195 39.13 15.55 -2.93
CA MET A 195 40.00 15.20 -4.04
C MET A 195 40.59 16.45 -4.69
N MET A 196 39.76 17.43 -5.06
CA MET A 196 40.17 18.66 -5.73
C MET A 196 41.12 19.52 -4.88
N ALA A 197 40.91 19.54 -3.57
CA ALA A 197 41.80 20.27 -2.64
C ALA A 197 43.24 19.71 -2.62
N ASN A 198 43.40 18.43 -2.95
CA ASN A 198 44.70 17.74 -2.92
C ASN A 198 45.33 17.54 -4.31
N ILE A 199 44.63 17.88 -5.39
CA ILE A 199 45.15 17.75 -6.75
C ILE A 199 45.83 19.05 -7.14
N PRO A 200 47.10 19.00 -7.59
CA PRO A 200 47.76 20.18 -8.16
C PRO A 200 46.95 20.74 -9.34
N VAL A 201 46.90 22.04 -9.45
CA VAL A 201 46.26 22.67 -10.61
C VAL A 201 47.05 22.27 -11.88
N PRO A 202 46.37 21.71 -12.91
CA PRO A 202 47.03 21.38 -14.16
C PRO A 202 47.67 22.62 -14.80
N LEU A 203 48.78 22.42 -15.48
CA LEU A 203 49.47 23.49 -16.20
C LEU A 203 48.55 24.08 -17.28
N MET A 204 48.70 25.37 -17.55
CA MET A 204 48.03 25.97 -18.70
C MET A 204 48.58 25.35 -20.01
N SER A 205 47.73 25.36 -21.04
CA SER A 205 48.08 24.79 -22.35
C SER A 205 49.39 25.28 -22.88
N ASP A 206 49.64 26.60 -22.75
CA ASP A 206 50.84 27.26 -23.24
C ASP A 206 52.10 26.90 -22.43
N GLU A 207 51.95 26.74 -21.12
CA GLU A 207 53.05 26.30 -20.24
C GLU A 207 53.43 24.85 -20.51
N ARG A 208 52.46 23.99 -20.76
CA ARG A 208 52.71 22.61 -21.14
C ARG A 208 53.40 22.52 -22.48
N GLN A 209 52.92 23.24 -23.49
CA GLN A 209 53.50 23.26 -24.82
C GLN A 209 54.95 23.73 -24.76
N ALA A 210 55.23 24.79 -23.99
CA ALA A 210 56.59 25.27 -23.79
C ALA A 210 57.55 24.23 -23.17
N LEU A 211 57.03 23.41 -22.23
CA LEU A 211 57.79 22.30 -21.65
C LEU A 211 58.06 21.18 -22.66
N GLU A 212 57.03 20.84 -23.47
CA GLU A 212 57.16 19.83 -24.54
C GLU A 212 58.11 20.24 -25.63
N ASP A 213 58.08 21.50 -26.07
CA ASP A 213 59.03 22.08 -27.07
C ASP A 213 60.46 22.12 -26.53
N LYS A 214 60.62 22.49 -25.25
CA LYS A 214 61.93 22.45 -24.58
C LYS A 214 62.45 21.03 -24.44
N LEU A 215 61.55 20.05 -24.12
CA LEU A 215 61.96 18.64 -24.08
C LEU A 215 62.38 18.12 -25.43
N LYS A 216 61.70 18.52 -26.50
CA LYS A 216 62.06 18.20 -27.90
C LYS A 216 63.39 18.78 -28.31
N SER A 217 63.69 20.05 -28.01
CA SER A 217 64.92 20.69 -28.28
C SER A 217 66.10 20.04 -27.54
N LEU A 218 65.92 19.62 -26.31
CA LEU A 218 66.88 18.86 -25.52
C LEU A 218 67.05 17.41 -26.02
N ALA A 219 66.08 16.84 -26.71
CA ALA A 219 66.16 15.52 -27.32
C ALA A 219 66.93 15.55 -28.63
N GLU A 220 66.81 16.62 -29.41
CA GLU A 220 67.54 16.84 -30.67
C GLU A 220 68.98 17.10 -30.41
N SER A 221 69.38 17.68 -29.28
CA SER A 221 70.74 17.96 -28.88
C SER A 221 71.54 16.80 -28.27
N SER A 222 70.89 15.68 -27.98
CA SER A 222 71.48 14.48 -27.35
C SER A 222 71.18 13.21 -28.15
N ASN A 223 71.89 13.02 -29.25
CA ASN A 223 71.98 11.69 -29.86
C ASN A 223 72.97 10.85 -29.04
N ALA A 224 72.42 10.06 -28.12
CA ALA A 224 72.90 8.77 -27.65
C ALA A 224 72.64 8.56 -26.14
N GLY A 225 71.92 7.49 -25.83
CA GLY A 225 71.91 6.86 -24.52
C GLY A 225 70.99 7.45 -23.44
N VAL A 226 70.51 6.60 -22.58
CA VAL A 226 69.61 6.96 -21.42
C VAL A 226 70.51 7.49 -20.29
N SER A 227 70.12 8.63 -19.70
CA SER A 227 70.83 9.25 -18.61
C SER A 227 70.80 8.52 -17.29
N PRO A 228 71.78 8.67 -16.40
CA PRO A 228 71.73 8.06 -15.04
C PRO A 228 70.52 8.50 -14.23
N SER A 229 70.04 9.73 -14.42
CA SER A 229 68.84 10.23 -13.69
C SER A 229 67.58 9.64 -14.23
N GLN A 230 67.46 9.36 -15.51
CA GLN A 230 66.34 8.70 -16.13
C GLN A 230 66.24 7.22 -15.67
N MET A 231 67.42 6.58 -15.54
CA MET A 231 67.48 5.23 -14.95
C MET A 231 67.05 5.23 -13.51
N LYS A 232 67.42 6.23 -12.72
CA LYS A 232 66.98 6.41 -11.35
C LYS A 232 65.50 6.69 -11.29
N THR A 233 64.91 7.51 -12.16
CA THR A 233 63.48 7.76 -12.23
C THR A 233 62.71 6.47 -12.52
N TRP A 234 63.20 5.66 -13.45
CA TRP A 234 62.56 4.37 -13.74
C TRP A 234 62.68 3.38 -12.58
N GLN A 235 63.78 3.45 -11.81
CA GLN A 235 63.93 2.68 -10.58
C GLN A 235 62.97 3.17 -9.48
N ASP A 236 62.82 4.50 -9.34
CA ASP A 236 61.88 5.10 -8.37
C ASP A 236 60.42 4.79 -8.76
N GLU A 237 60.08 4.84 -10.06
CA GLU A 237 58.78 4.43 -10.56
C GLU A 237 58.50 2.93 -10.33
N LEU A 238 59.51 2.09 -10.53
CA LEU A 238 59.42 0.67 -10.25
C LEU A 238 59.16 0.43 -8.76
N ALA A 239 59.89 1.13 -7.89
CA ALA A 239 59.66 1.05 -6.44
C ALA A 239 58.26 1.53 -6.01
N LEU A 240 57.74 2.58 -6.68
CA LEU A 240 56.37 3.04 -6.46
C LEU A 240 55.33 2.01 -6.91
N LEU A 241 55.53 1.38 -8.06
CA LEU A 241 54.65 0.31 -8.56
C LEU A 241 54.71 -0.92 -7.65
N GLU A 242 55.90 -1.30 -7.17
CA GLU A 242 56.07 -2.40 -6.22
C GLU A 242 55.43 -2.06 -4.84
N GLY A 243 55.54 -0.81 -4.39
CA GLY A 243 54.84 -0.32 -3.20
C GLY A 243 53.33 -0.38 -3.35
N ALA A 244 52.82 0.04 -4.51
CA ALA A 244 51.39 -0.04 -4.84
C ALA A 244 50.87 -1.51 -4.90
N LEU A 245 51.68 -2.40 -5.49
CA LEU A 245 51.38 -3.84 -5.53
C LEU A 245 51.30 -4.43 -4.12
N ASN A 246 52.29 -4.10 -3.27
CA ASN A 246 52.30 -4.56 -1.89
C ASN A 246 51.09 -4.04 -1.09
N ALA A 247 50.78 -2.74 -1.26
CA ALA A 247 49.59 -2.15 -0.60
C ALA A 247 48.31 -2.83 -1.04
N LYS A 248 48.12 -3.06 -2.35
CA LYS A 248 46.94 -3.77 -2.88
C LYS A 248 46.88 -5.24 -2.47
N THR A 249 48.04 -5.89 -2.34
CA THR A 249 48.14 -7.26 -1.82
C THR A 249 47.77 -7.31 -0.36
N ALA A 250 48.20 -6.34 0.43
CA ALA A 250 47.82 -6.23 1.83
C ALA A 250 46.30 -5.97 1.98
N GLU A 251 45.75 -5.10 1.11
CA GLU A 251 44.29 -4.84 1.07
C GLU A 251 43.52 -6.13 0.74
N LEU A 252 43.95 -6.90 -0.26
CA LEU A 252 43.35 -8.17 -0.61
C LEU A 252 43.45 -9.20 0.50
N THR A 253 44.60 -9.30 1.17
CA THR A 253 44.83 -10.24 2.28
C THR A 253 44.05 -9.84 3.56
N SER A 254 43.79 -8.55 3.75
CA SER A 254 42.95 -8.06 4.86
C SER A 254 41.47 -8.24 4.62
N LEU A 255 41.05 -8.52 3.38
CA LEU A 255 39.66 -8.69 3.04
C LEU A 255 39.13 -9.99 3.68
N GLN A 256 38.15 -9.84 4.55
CA GLN A 256 37.47 -10.99 5.17
C GLN A 256 36.51 -11.63 4.14
N LEU A 257 37.05 -12.57 3.38
CA LEU A 257 36.25 -13.26 2.37
C LEU A 257 35.26 -14.23 3.03
N PRO A 258 34.04 -14.27 2.50
CA PRO A 258 33.09 -15.27 2.96
C PRO A 258 33.59 -16.67 2.68
N THR A 259 33.50 -17.55 3.67
CA THR A 259 33.90 -18.96 3.50
C THR A 259 32.95 -19.70 2.55
N ALA A 260 33.39 -20.85 2.04
CA ALA A 260 32.51 -21.72 1.25
C ALA A 260 31.21 -22.08 2.00
N ASN A 261 31.28 -22.18 3.32
CA ASN A 261 30.11 -22.40 4.17
C ASN A 261 29.21 -21.16 4.23
N ASP A 262 29.79 -19.95 4.31
CA ASP A 262 29.04 -18.71 4.29
C ASP A 262 28.29 -18.52 2.95
N LEU A 263 28.96 -18.80 1.83
CA LEU A 263 28.36 -18.74 0.51
C LEU A 263 27.27 -19.78 0.31
N LYS A 264 27.47 -20.99 0.85
CA LYS A 264 26.43 -22.03 0.84
C LYS A 264 25.24 -21.61 1.72
N ALA A 265 25.50 -21.06 2.89
CA ALA A 265 24.47 -20.51 3.78
C ALA A 265 23.73 -19.35 3.11
N ALA A 266 24.45 -18.44 2.48
CA ALA A 266 23.88 -17.31 1.73
C ALA A 266 22.94 -17.79 0.61
N LYS A 267 23.36 -18.79 -0.18
CA LYS A 267 22.53 -19.39 -1.21
C LYS A 267 21.27 -20.03 -0.62
N THR A 268 21.40 -20.72 0.50
CA THR A 268 20.27 -21.32 1.22
C THR A 268 19.31 -20.26 1.73
N VAL A 269 19.82 -19.15 2.31
CA VAL A 269 19.01 -18.02 2.78
C VAL A 269 18.24 -17.39 1.63
N MET A 270 18.89 -17.13 0.49
CA MET A 270 18.23 -16.55 -0.69
C MET A 270 17.17 -17.48 -1.26
N THR A 271 17.45 -18.77 -1.33
CA THR A 271 16.48 -19.79 -1.78
C THR A 271 15.28 -19.83 -0.81
N SER A 272 15.54 -19.86 0.49
CA SER A 272 14.50 -19.88 1.51
C SER A 272 13.66 -18.59 1.48
N LEU A 273 14.29 -17.44 1.33
CA LEU A 273 13.60 -16.14 1.24
C LEU A 273 12.70 -16.09 -0.01
N ASN A 274 13.20 -16.57 -1.16
CA ASN A 274 12.40 -16.61 -2.38
C ASN A 274 11.23 -17.60 -2.24
N LEU A 275 11.45 -18.75 -1.63
CA LEU A 275 10.40 -19.74 -1.34
C LEU A 275 9.32 -19.14 -0.43
N VAL A 276 9.75 -18.50 0.67
CA VAL A 276 8.83 -17.84 1.60
C VAL A 276 8.04 -16.72 0.91
N ARG A 277 8.71 -15.88 0.09
CA ARG A 277 8.05 -14.82 -0.67
C ARG A 277 7.05 -15.37 -1.69
N THR A 278 7.37 -16.47 -2.34
CA THR A 278 6.47 -17.14 -3.30
C THR A 278 5.25 -17.70 -2.59
N HIS A 279 5.46 -18.49 -1.55
CA HIS A 279 4.36 -19.06 -0.78
C HIS A 279 3.51 -18.03 -0.04
N ALA A 280 4.12 -16.98 0.50
CA ALA A 280 3.38 -15.87 1.09
C ALA A 280 2.49 -15.16 0.07
N LYS A 281 2.91 -15.10 -1.19
CA LYS A 281 2.13 -14.52 -2.29
C LYS A 281 0.97 -15.42 -2.73
N GLU A 282 1.17 -16.74 -2.68
CA GLU A 282 0.19 -17.74 -3.17
C GLU A 282 -0.85 -18.12 -2.11
N LEU A 283 -0.43 -18.25 -0.85
CA LEU A 283 -1.22 -18.86 0.22
C LEU A 283 -1.55 -17.88 1.37
N GLY A 284 -1.01 -16.67 1.34
CA GLY A 284 -1.15 -15.71 2.43
C GLY A 284 -0.18 -15.99 3.61
N LEU A 285 -0.27 -15.15 4.65
CA LEU A 285 0.62 -15.19 5.81
C LEU A 285 -0.03 -15.76 7.09
N ASP A 286 -1.27 -16.22 6.99
CA ASP A 286 -2.10 -16.53 8.16
C ASP A 286 -2.05 -17.99 8.61
N ALA A 287 -1.44 -18.86 7.83
CA ALA A 287 -1.37 -20.28 8.13
C ALA A 287 0.01 -20.91 7.82
N CYS A 288 0.39 -21.93 8.57
CA CYS A 288 1.59 -22.72 8.32
C CYS A 288 1.46 -23.55 7.05
N TRP A 289 2.38 -23.43 6.11
CA TRP A 289 2.37 -24.13 4.82
C TRP A 289 2.56 -25.66 4.92
N THR A 290 3.08 -26.14 6.05
CA THR A 290 3.34 -27.58 6.25
C THR A 290 2.24 -28.26 7.01
N CYS A 291 1.63 -27.62 8.00
CA CYS A 291 0.65 -28.24 8.89
C CYS A 291 -0.71 -27.53 8.96
N GLY A 292 -0.87 -26.38 8.29
CA GLY A 292 -2.14 -25.64 8.24
C GLY A 292 -2.54 -24.92 9.54
N ASN A 293 -1.72 -24.99 10.60
CA ASN A 293 -2.03 -24.32 11.88
C ASN A 293 -2.06 -22.81 11.72
N GLN A 294 -3.10 -22.19 12.26
CA GLN A 294 -3.26 -20.74 12.28
C GLN A 294 -2.26 -20.08 13.24
N LYS A 295 -1.72 -18.96 12.81
CA LYS A 295 -0.82 -18.04 13.54
C LYS A 295 0.64 -18.50 13.76
N PRO A 296 1.39 -18.95 12.76
CA PRO A 296 2.83 -18.89 12.86
C PRO A 296 3.28 -17.42 12.78
N ASP A 297 4.31 -17.06 13.55
CA ASP A 297 4.95 -15.72 13.46
C ASP A 297 5.78 -15.60 12.16
N PHE A 298 5.11 -15.58 11.03
CA PHE A 298 5.76 -15.41 9.73
C PHE A 298 6.36 -14.03 9.55
N GLN A 299 5.78 -12.98 10.15
CA GLN A 299 6.35 -11.64 10.08
C GLN A 299 7.69 -11.56 10.80
N GLY A 300 7.81 -12.18 11.96
CA GLY A 300 9.08 -12.30 12.68
C GLY A 300 10.11 -13.13 11.91
N HIS A 301 9.70 -14.21 11.24
CA HIS A 301 10.58 -15.00 10.40
C HIS A 301 11.01 -14.28 9.13
N ILE A 302 10.10 -13.60 8.43
CA ILE A 302 10.42 -12.77 7.27
C ILE A 302 11.37 -11.64 7.67
N GLY A 303 11.14 -10.97 8.81
CA GLY A 303 12.03 -9.94 9.33
C GLY A 303 13.46 -10.46 9.58
N LYS A 304 13.61 -11.65 10.17
CA LYS A 304 14.91 -12.30 10.35
C LYS A 304 15.59 -12.66 9.04
N LEU A 305 14.83 -13.22 8.08
CA LEU A 305 15.36 -13.57 6.75
C LEU A 305 15.75 -12.34 5.95
N THR A 306 15.01 -11.25 6.06
CA THR A 306 15.35 -9.98 5.41
C THR A 306 16.61 -9.36 6.01
N GLY A 307 16.82 -9.48 7.33
CA GLY A 307 18.07 -9.10 7.98
C GLY A 307 19.28 -9.91 7.49
N LEU A 308 19.07 -11.20 7.17
CA LEU A 308 20.11 -12.05 6.57
C LEU A 308 20.34 -11.71 5.09
N GLU A 309 19.36 -11.23 4.34
CA GLU A 309 19.52 -10.78 2.96
C GLU A 309 20.53 -9.62 2.85
N VAL A 310 20.57 -8.73 3.84
CA VAL A 310 21.58 -7.66 3.91
C VAL A 310 22.97 -8.25 3.95
N LYS A 311 23.21 -9.24 4.82
CA LYS A 311 24.53 -9.92 4.91
C LYS A 311 24.91 -10.64 3.60
N VAL A 312 23.95 -11.20 2.87
CA VAL A 312 24.20 -11.80 1.56
C VAL A 312 24.64 -10.76 0.53
N LYS A 313 24.04 -9.57 0.58
CA LYS A 313 24.46 -8.43 -0.28
C LYS A 313 25.87 -7.95 0.07
N ASP A 314 26.18 -7.88 1.37
CA ASP A 314 27.54 -7.53 1.83
C ASP A 314 28.57 -8.56 1.35
N PHE A 315 28.25 -9.85 1.33
CA PHE A 315 29.10 -10.90 0.76
C PHE A 315 29.32 -10.71 -0.75
N ALA A 316 28.25 -10.39 -1.49
CA ALA A 316 28.36 -10.12 -2.92
C ALA A 316 29.28 -8.93 -3.20
N LEU A 317 29.14 -7.84 -2.44
CA LEU A 317 30.00 -6.66 -2.54
C LEU A 317 31.46 -6.98 -2.21
N THR A 318 31.70 -7.81 -1.17
CA THR A 318 33.04 -8.26 -0.79
C THR A 318 33.72 -9.06 -1.91
N LEU A 319 32.99 -9.96 -2.58
CA LEU A 319 33.48 -10.73 -3.71
C LEU A 319 33.78 -9.85 -4.95
N GLU A 320 32.93 -8.85 -5.20
CA GLU A 320 33.16 -7.88 -6.27
C GLU A 320 34.42 -7.05 -5.99
N THR A 321 34.61 -6.60 -4.75
CA THR A 321 35.83 -5.89 -4.30
C THR A 321 37.06 -6.79 -4.46
N GLN A 322 36.98 -8.07 -4.12
CA GLN A 322 38.05 -9.02 -4.34
C GLN A 322 38.42 -9.12 -5.82
N ALA A 323 37.42 -9.31 -6.70
CA ALA A 323 37.68 -9.43 -8.14
C ALA A 323 38.33 -8.16 -8.73
N GLN A 324 37.93 -7.00 -8.22
CA GLN A 324 38.51 -5.72 -8.62
C GLN A 324 39.96 -5.59 -8.15
N LEU A 325 40.27 -5.96 -6.91
CA LEU A 325 41.64 -5.98 -6.39
C LEU A 325 42.52 -6.97 -7.14
N GLU A 326 42.05 -8.14 -7.46
CA GLU A 326 42.78 -9.16 -8.24
C GLU A 326 43.09 -8.65 -9.65
N ASN A 327 42.16 -7.93 -10.29
CA ASN A 327 42.41 -7.30 -11.59
C ASN A 327 43.44 -6.17 -11.49
N ASP A 328 43.34 -5.33 -10.47
CA ASP A 328 44.32 -4.26 -10.21
C ASP A 328 45.73 -4.84 -10.00
N LEU A 329 45.86 -5.92 -9.22
CA LEU A 329 47.12 -6.62 -8.99
C LEU A 329 47.71 -7.17 -10.30
N LYS A 330 46.89 -7.72 -11.19
CA LYS A 330 47.32 -8.19 -12.50
C LYS A 330 47.86 -7.08 -13.36
N ILE A 331 47.19 -5.93 -13.40
CA ILE A 331 47.62 -4.73 -14.15
C ILE A 331 48.94 -4.21 -13.59
N LEU A 332 49.05 -4.09 -12.26
CA LEU A 332 50.29 -3.63 -11.62
C LEU A 332 51.45 -4.58 -11.89
N SER A 333 51.24 -5.88 -11.78
CA SER A 333 52.25 -6.88 -12.07
C SER A 333 52.77 -6.81 -13.52
N GLN A 334 51.85 -6.58 -14.47
CA GLN A 334 52.20 -6.43 -15.87
C GLN A 334 53.05 -5.15 -16.09
N LYS A 335 52.68 -4.04 -15.48
CA LYS A 335 53.44 -2.78 -15.56
C LYS A 335 54.82 -2.89 -14.94
N ILE A 336 54.94 -3.59 -13.81
CA ILE A 336 56.24 -3.86 -13.16
C ILE A 336 57.15 -4.66 -14.11
N LYS A 337 56.62 -5.71 -14.71
CA LYS A 337 57.36 -6.54 -15.67
C LYS A 337 57.85 -5.73 -16.87
N GLU A 338 56.97 -4.94 -17.47
CA GLU A 338 57.32 -4.05 -18.60
C GLU A 338 58.43 -3.07 -18.22
N ARG A 339 58.37 -2.49 -17.02
CA ARG A 339 59.38 -1.55 -16.54
C ARG A 339 60.72 -2.23 -16.21
N GLN A 340 60.68 -3.44 -15.63
CA GLN A 340 61.87 -4.25 -15.38
C GLN A 340 62.60 -4.65 -16.70
N GLU A 341 61.81 -5.05 -17.71
CA GLU A 341 62.36 -5.38 -19.05
C GLU A 341 63.00 -4.17 -19.71
N LEU A 342 62.42 -2.97 -19.51
CA LEU A 342 62.95 -1.72 -20.05
C LEU A 342 64.27 -1.33 -19.36
N LEU A 343 64.36 -1.48 -18.04
CA LEU A 343 65.57 -1.29 -17.26
C LEU A 343 66.71 -2.26 -17.66
N ALA A 344 66.35 -3.52 -17.92
CA ALA A 344 67.31 -4.54 -18.29
C ALA A 344 67.97 -4.33 -19.71
N LYS A 345 67.27 -3.62 -20.61
CA LYS A 345 67.72 -3.40 -22.02
C LYS A 345 68.50 -2.13 -22.21
N THR A 346 68.70 -1.32 -21.17
CA THR A 346 69.20 0.04 -21.32
C THR A 346 70.66 0.17 -20.79
N SER A 347 71.66 0.58 -21.65
CA SER A 347 73.01 0.90 -21.24
C SER A 347 73.18 2.39 -20.91
N VAL A 348 73.96 2.67 -19.89
CA VAL A 348 74.19 4.03 -19.35
C VAL A 348 75.10 4.86 -20.22
N GLN A 349 74.69 6.08 -20.59
CA GLN A 349 75.56 7.12 -21.08
C GLN A 349 75.38 8.46 -20.37
N THR A 350 76.43 9.23 -20.31
CA THR A 350 76.68 10.35 -19.41
C THR A 350 76.15 11.71 -19.92
N ASP A 351 75.49 12.37 -19.00
CA ASP A 351 75.46 13.80 -18.67
C ASP A 351 74.90 14.87 -19.64
N THR A 352 73.56 14.88 -19.78
CA THR A 352 72.77 16.13 -19.97
C THR A 352 71.40 16.07 -19.26
N THR A 353 71.32 15.40 -18.18
CA THR A 353 70.11 14.73 -17.69
C THR A 353 69.31 15.50 -16.67
N GLY A 354 69.87 16.47 -15.98
CA GLY A 354 69.14 17.15 -14.89
C GLY A 354 67.89 17.95 -15.36
N GLU A 355 68.02 18.66 -16.48
CA GLU A 355 66.94 19.50 -17.00
C GLU A 355 65.84 18.68 -17.69
N ARG A 356 66.20 17.65 -18.45
CA ARG A 356 65.20 16.74 -19.08
C ARG A 356 64.33 16.03 -18.04
N ASP A 357 64.96 15.53 -17.00
CA ASP A 357 64.24 14.81 -15.92
C ASP A 357 63.29 15.70 -15.14
N ILE A 358 63.71 16.96 -14.90
CA ILE A 358 62.83 17.93 -14.25
C ILE A 358 61.62 18.23 -15.14
N ILE A 359 61.83 18.43 -16.45
CA ILE A 359 60.70 18.68 -17.38
C ILE A 359 59.83 17.46 -17.51
N PHE A 360 60.39 16.25 -17.62
CA PHE A 360 59.64 15.02 -17.71
C PHE A 360 58.79 14.79 -16.48
N ARG A 361 59.32 15.04 -15.28
CA ARG A 361 58.57 14.97 -14.03
C ARG A 361 57.42 15.97 -13.97
N LYS A 362 57.65 17.21 -14.49
CA LYS A 362 56.59 18.22 -14.53
C LYS A 362 55.47 17.83 -15.49
N ILE A 363 55.79 17.31 -16.68
CA ILE A 363 54.77 16.83 -17.63
C ILE A 363 54.03 15.61 -17.08
N ALA A 364 54.74 14.65 -16.48
CA ALA A 364 54.14 13.48 -15.88
C ALA A 364 53.22 13.84 -14.69
N ALA A 365 53.64 14.83 -13.90
CA ALA A 365 52.82 15.36 -12.80
C ALA A 365 51.57 16.08 -13.34
N ASP A 366 51.70 16.85 -14.43
CA ASP A 366 50.55 17.49 -15.08
C ASP A 366 49.59 16.47 -15.67
N ASP A 367 50.07 15.41 -16.32
CA ASP A 367 49.24 14.34 -16.83
C ASP A 367 48.50 13.59 -15.73
N ALA A 368 49.14 13.39 -14.60
CA ALA A 368 48.49 12.81 -13.42
C ALA A 368 47.44 13.77 -12.84
N ALA A 369 47.78 15.06 -12.74
CA ALA A 369 46.84 16.08 -12.28
C ALA A 369 45.61 16.18 -13.20
N ARG A 370 45.79 16.25 -14.52
CA ARG A 370 44.70 16.29 -15.51
C ARG A 370 43.76 15.08 -15.37
N ARG A 371 44.31 13.88 -15.34
CA ARG A 371 43.48 12.65 -15.13
C ARG A 371 42.69 12.69 -13.84
N SER A 372 43.31 13.19 -12.78
CA SER A 372 42.62 13.32 -11.49
C SER A 372 41.52 14.40 -11.51
N TRP A 373 41.78 15.52 -12.21
CA TRP A 373 40.79 16.57 -12.44
C TRP A 373 39.62 16.09 -13.30
N ASP A 374 39.91 15.34 -14.39
CA ASP A 374 38.87 14.76 -15.24
C ASP A 374 37.99 13.78 -14.47
N ASN A 375 38.59 12.94 -13.63
CA ASN A 375 37.85 12.03 -12.76
C ASN A 375 36.98 12.80 -11.73
N ALA A 376 37.54 13.82 -11.09
CA ALA A 376 36.79 14.66 -10.16
C ALA A 376 35.61 15.38 -10.85
N ASN A 377 35.83 15.89 -12.08
CA ASN A 377 34.79 16.52 -12.87
C ASN A 377 33.70 15.52 -13.31
N ALA A 378 34.08 14.29 -13.67
CA ALA A 378 33.12 13.22 -13.97
C ALA A 378 32.23 12.88 -12.74
N GLN A 379 32.86 12.80 -11.57
CA GLN A 379 32.09 12.60 -10.31
C GLN A 379 31.19 13.81 -9.98
N ARG A 380 31.63 15.03 -10.30
CA ARG A 380 30.81 16.24 -10.13
C ARG A 380 29.54 16.20 -11.00
N ALA A 381 29.71 15.75 -12.26
CA ALA A 381 28.54 15.53 -13.13
C ALA A 381 27.55 14.49 -12.57
N GLU A 382 28.05 13.50 -11.85
CA GLU A 382 27.21 12.52 -11.15
C GLU A 382 26.43 13.14 -9.98
N VAL A 383 27.05 14.06 -9.23
CA VAL A 383 26.35 14.85 -8.18
C VAL A 383 25.17 15.61 -8.78
N ASP A 384 25.37 16.30 -9.90
CA ASP A 384 24.30 17.04 -10.56
C ASP A 384 23.17 16.11 -11.03
N ARG A 385 23.52 14.93 -11.52
CA ARG A 385 22.55 13.89 -11.89
C ARG A 385 21.71 13.41 -10.69
N PHE A 386 22.35 13.12 -9.55
CA PHE A 386 21.65 12.72 -8.33
C PHE A 386 20.73 13.83 -7.81
N ARG A 387 21.19 15.09 -7.85
CA ARG A 387 20.36 16.25 -7.47
C ARG A 387 19.15 16.39 -8.38
N ALA A 388 19.33 16.31 -9.69
CA ALA A 388 18.23 16.36 -10.64
C ALA A 388 17.22 15.23 -10.42
N GLN A 389 17.68 14.02 -10.14
CA GLN A 389 16.80 12.89 -9.81
C GLN A 389 16.08 13.10 -8.48
N ALA A 390 16.73 13.65 -7.47
CA ALA A 390 16.12 13.98 -6.18
C ALA A 390 15.03 15.05 -6.34
N ASP A 391 15.24 16.04 -7.17
CA ASP A 391 14.24 17.08 -7.45
C ASP A 391 13.05 16.52 -8.24
N GLN A 392 13.27 15.63 -9.20
CA GLN A 392 12.20 14.89 -9.87
C GLN A 392 11.38 14.05 -8.89
N MET A 393 12.02 13.34 -7.96
CA MET A 393 11.33 12.57 -6.92
C MET A 393 10.56 13.48 -5.96
N THR A 394 11.10 14.66 -5.63
CA THR A 394 10.41 15.64 -4.79
C THR A 394 9.18 16.21 -5.50
N ALA A 395 9.30 16.51 -6.80
CA ALA A 395 8.17 16.95 -7.63
C ALA A 395 7.09 15.87 -7.74
N ALA A 396 7.50 14.62 -7.97
CA ALA A 396 6.59 13.47 -8.00
C ALA A 396 5.86 13.29 -6.66
N ALA A 397 6.55 13.43 -5.54
CA ALA A 397 5.93 13.35 -4.22
C ALA A 397 4.86 14.42 -4.00
N LYS A 398 5.16 15.67 -4.34
CA LYS A 398 4.19 16.78 -4.23
C LYS A 398 2.99 16.56 -5.16
N ALA A 399 3.24 16.11 -6.38
CA ALA A 399 2.16 15.80 -7.34
C ALA A 399 1.26 14.68 -6.83
N LEU A 400 1.84 13.61 -6.27
CA LEU A 400 1.10 12.50 -5.66
C LEU A 400 0.25 12.97 -4.47
N GLU A 401 0.79 13.79 -3.58
CA GLU A 401 0.04 14.33 -2.43
C GLU A 401 -1.15 15.19 -2.90
N SER A 402 -0.92 16.08 -3.86
CA SER A 402 -1.98 16.93 -4.40
C SER A 402 -3.03 16.13 -5.15
N ALA A 403 -2.61 15.18 -5.98
CA ALA A 403 -3.51 14.30 -6.73
C ALA A 403 -4.32 13.40 -5.79
N GLY A 404 -3.67 12.85 -4.76
CA GLY A 404 -4.33 12.04 -3.73
C GLY A 404 -5.40 12.83 -2.99
N LYS A 405 -5.08 14.05 -2.57
CA LYS A 405 -6.05 14.94 -1.91
C LYS A 405 -7.23 15.27 -2.83
N ASN A 406 -6.97 15.69 -4.05
CA ASN A 406 -8.01 16.05 -5.01
C ASN A 406 -8.92 14.85 -5.36
N LEU A 407 -8.33 13.66 -5.51
CA LEU A 407 -9.10 12.44 -5.74
C LEU A 407 -9.97 12.09 -4.54
N LEU A 408 -9.40 12.20 -3.33
CA LEU A 408 -10.10 11.94 -2.08
C LEU A 408 -11.28 12.90 -1.91
N ASP A 409 -11.05 14.20 -2.09
CA ASP A 409 -12.09 15.23 -1.98
C ASP A 409 -13.22 14.99 -3.02
N ARG A 410 -12.87 14.64 -4.27
CA ARG A 410 -13.84 14.32 -5.29
C ARG A 410 -14.66 13.07 -4.95
N ARG A 411 -14.00 11.97 -4.58
CA ARG A 411 -14.68 10.72 -4.24
C ARG A 411 -15.53 10.86 -2.99
N LYS A 412 -15.06 11.62 -2.00
CA LYS A 412 -15.85 11.99 -0.83
C LYS A 412 -17.12 12.73 -1.25
N ALA A 413 -16.98 13.77 -2.10
CA ALA A 413 -18.14 14.52 -2.59
C ALA A 413 -19.12 13.63 -3.40
N GLU A 414 -18.63 12.75 -4.27
CA GLU A 414 -19.43 11.78 -5.01
C GLU A 414 -20.18 10.82 -4.05
N PHE A 415 -19.49 10.31 -3.03
CA PHE A 415 -20.08 9.46 -2.02
C PHE A 415 -21.15 10.21 -1.20
N GLU A 416 -20.83 11.39 -0.67
CA GLU A 416 -21.78 12.24 0.05
C GLU A 416 -23.01 12.58 -0.82
N GLN A 417 -22.79 12.93 -2.08
CA GLN A 417 -23.87 13.20 -3.01
C GLN A 417 -24.77 11.98 -3.25
N SER A 418 -24.19 10.79 -3.35
CA SER A 418 -24.93 9.54 -3.53
C SER A 418 -25.86 9.25 -2.35
N VAL A 419 -25.41 9.52 -1.13
CA VAL A 419 -26.19 9.35 0.10
C VAL A 419 -27.24 10.45 0.26
N ASN A 420 -26.87 11.69 -0.01
CA ASN A 420 -27.76 12.86 0.13
C ASN A 420 -29.00 12.79 -0.77
N LYS A 421 -28.96 12.03 -1.88
CA LYS A 421 -30.13 11.77 -2.74
C LYS A 421 -31.29 11.09 -1.99
N PHE A 422 -30.97 10.37 -0.92
CA PHE A 422 -31.93 9.57 -0.16
C PHE A 422 -32.20 10.10 1.24
N LEU A 423 -31.66 11.28 1.55
CA LEU A 423 -31.97 11.97 2.80
C LEU A 423 -33.14 12.94 2.63
N PRO A 424 -33.93 13.16 3.70
CA PRO A 424 -34.94 14.19 3.73
C PRO A 424 -34.38 15.58 3.44
N VAL A 425 -35.18 16.42 2.80
CA VAL A 425 -34.80 17.84 2.56
C VAL A 425 -34.52 18.52 3.90
N GLY A 426 -33.36 19.16 3.99
CA GLY A 426 -32.85 19.81 5.18
C GLY A 426 -31.81 19.01 5.97
N ASP A 427 -31.70 17.70 5.72
CA ASP A 427 -30.57 16.89 6.22
C ASP A 427 -29.47 16.85 5.14
N GLN A 428 -28.23 16.99 5.54
CA GLN A 428 -27.08 16.86 4.67
C GLN A 428 -26.05 15.91 5.32
N PHE A 429 -25.84 14.77 4.69
CA PHE A 429 -24.80 13.80 5.11
C PHE A 429 -23.42 14.31 4.77
N SER A 430 -22.49 14.13 5.67
CA SER A 430 -21.08 14.40 5.42
C SER A 430 -20.18 13.42 6.19
N VAL A 431 -18.96 13.30 5.68
CA VAL A 431 -17.90 12.44 6.21
C VAL A 431 -16.68 13.29 6.56
N ASP A 432 -16.14 13.07 7.75
CA ASP A 432 -14.82 13.54 8.13
C ASP A 432 -13.86 12.32 8.15
N LEU A 433 -13.02 12.24 7.12
CA LEU A 433 -12.09 11.12 6.96
C LEU A 433 -10.92 11.18 7.95
N ASP A 434 -10.54 12.38 8.39
CA ASP A 434 -9.41 12.56 9.31
C ASP A 434 -9.74 12.07 10.72
N SER A 435 -10.98 12.28 11.15
CA SER A 435 -11.47 11.84 12.45
C SER A 435 -12.30 10.55 12.40
N ALA A 436 -12.41 9.91 11.22
CA ALA A 436 -13.26 8.73 10.97
C ALA A 436 -14.71 8.92 11.46
N ARG A 437 -15.29 10.10 11.20
CA ARG A 437 -16.66 10.44 11.62
C ARG A 437 -17.58 10.53 10.42
N ILE A 438 -18.79 10.04 10.64
CA ILE A 438 -19.90 10.26 9.71
C ILE A 438 -21.07 10.88 10.47
N GLY A 439 -21.88 11.63 9.77
CA GLY A 439 -23.05 12.27 10.42
C GLY A 439 -23.75 13.26 9.52
N LEU A 440 -24.43 14.20 10.15
CA LEU A 440 -25.09 15.31 9.47
C LEU A 440 -24.23 16.55 9.55
N LEU A 441 -24.13 17.26 8.43
CA LEU A 441 -23.44 18.54 8.35
C LEU A 441 -24.32 19.63 8.98
N ARG A 442 -23.81 20.32 10.00
CA ARG A 442 -24.45 21.45 10.67
C ARG A 442 -23.39 22.49 10.96
N ASP A 443 -23.66 23.73 10.62
CA ASP A 443 -22.71 24.86 10.82
C ASP A 443 -21.30 24.56 10.30
N GLY A 444 -21.22 23.84 9.18
CA GLY A 444 -19.95 23.47 8.55
C GLY A 444 -19.18 22.34 9.24
N GLN A 445 -19.74 21.68 10.25
CA GLN A 445 -19.11 20.59 10.97
C GLN A 445 -19.92 19.29 10.88
N VAL A 446 -19.23 18.16 10.90
CA VAL A 446 -19.85 16.83 10.91
C VAL A 446 -20.27 16.46 12.33
N HIS A 447 -21.55 16.43 12.58
CA HIS A 447 -22.14 15.99 13.83
C HIS A 447 -22.43 14.51 13.78
N SER A 448 -21.67 13.72 14.55
CA SER A 448 -21.84 12.28 14.70
C SER A 448 -22.71 11.88 15.88
N ALA A 449 -22.91 12.77 16.86
CA ALA A 449 -23.82 12.55 17.99
C ALA A 449 -25.28 12.83 17.55
N LEU A 450 -25.84 11.92 16.78
CA LEU A 450 -27.19 12.02 16.23
C LEU A 450 -28.21 11.38 17.15
N SER A 451 -29.44 11.92 17.15
CA SER A 451 -30.59 11.23 17.76
C SER A 451 -30.86 9.90 17.04
N GLY A 452 -31.57 9.00 17.70
CA GLY A 452 -31.88 7.72 17.09
C GLY A 452 -32.66 7.82 15.77
N ALA A 453 -33.54 8.81 15.64
CA ALA A 453 -34.27 9.04 14.39
C ALA A 453 -33.35 9.60 13.27
N GLU A 454 -32.41 10.47 13.60
CA GLU A 454 -31.41 11.00 12.67
C GLU A 454 -30.47 9.88 12.19
N TRP A 455 -29.98 9.06 13.12
CA TRP A 455 -29.18 7.88 12.77
C TRP A 455 -29.92 6.95 11.82
N SER A 456 -31.20 6.66 12.10
CA SER A 456 -32.00 5.79 11.24
C SER A 456 -32.12 6.35 9.83
N ARG A 457 -32.29 7.68 9.66
CA ARG A 457 -32.33 8.31 8.34
C ARG A 457 -31.00 8.21 7.61
N VAL A 458 -29.89 8.50 8.30
CA VAL A 458 -28.54 8.40 7.74
C VAL A 458 -28.23 6.97 7.32
N LEU A 459 -28.48 5.98 8.18
CA LEU A 459 -28.24 4.56 7.88
C LEU A 459 -29.09 4.07 6.70
N LEU A 460 -30.36 4.48 6.63
CA LEU A 460 -31.22 4.15 5.49
C LEU A 460 -30.68 4.72 4.19
N ALA A 461 -30.32 6.01 4.17
CA ALA A 461 -29.77 6.65 3.00
C ALA A 461 -28.44 6.01 2.54
N LEU A 462 -27.57 5.70 3.50
CA LEU A 462 -26.33 4.95 3.25
C LEU A 462 -26.60 3.58 2.64
N ALA A 463 -27.50 2.82 3.22
CA ALA A 463 -27.83 1.48 2.75
C ALA A 463 -28.42 1.49 1.34
N VAL A 464 -29.32 2.45 1.03
CA VAL A 464 -29.88 2.62 -0.32
C VAL A 464 -28.80 3.00 -1.32
N SER A 465 -27.92 3.95 -0.96
CA SER A 465 -26.87 4.44 -1.86
C SER A 465 -25.84 3.37 -2.26
N GLN A 466 -25.71 2.31 -1.43
CA GLN A 466 -24.72 1.24 -1.61
C GLN A 466 -25.33 -0.07 -2.09
N ALA A 467 -26.64 -0.12 -2.32
CA ALA A 467 -27.31 -1.34 -2.77
C ALA A 467 -26.81 -1.76 -4.16
N GLU A 468 -26.32 -2.97 -4.24
CA GLU A 468 -25.80 -3.53 -5.49
C GLU A 468 -26.95 -3.93 -6.43
N PRO A 469 -26.85 -3.64 -7.72
CA PRO A 469 -27.77 -4.15 -8.72
C PRO A 469 -27.75 -5.69 -8.68
N ASN A 470 -28.93 -6.33 -8.83
CA ASN A 470 -29.12 -7.78 -8.86
C ASN A 470 -28.98 -8.52 -7.51
N THR A 471 -28.81 -7.82 -6.40
CA THR A 471 -28.89 -8.40 -5.06
C THR A 471 -30.26 -8.11 -4.46
N ILE A 472 -30.90 -9.13 -3.85
CA ILE A 472 -32.12 -8.93 -3.08
C ILE A 472 -31.70 -8.23 -1.79
N CYS A 473 -32.07 -6.98 -1.68
CA CYS A 473 -31.68 -6.12 -0.57
C CYS A 473 -32.92 -5.67 0.20
N VAL A 474 -32.96 -5.95 1.50
CA VAL A 474 -34.06 -5.54 2.39
C VAL A 474 -33.56 -4.51 3.39
N LEU A 475 -34.22 -3.37 3.44
CA LEU A 475 -33.96 -2.29 4.38
C LEU A 475 -35.12 -2.19 5.38
N ALA A 476 -34.86 -2.59 6.58
CA ALA A 476 -35.82 -2.51 7.65
C ALA A 476 -35.19 -1.90 8.91
N PRO A 477 -35.34 -0.59 9.13
CA PRO A 477 -34.86 0.05 10.34
C PRO A 477 -35.66 -0.45 11.56
N GLU A 478 -35.02 -0.37 12.73
CA GLU A 478 -35.72 -0.66 14.00
C GLU A 478 -37.02 0.12 14.14
N ASP A 479 -37.98 -0.48 14.84
CA ASP A 479 -39.24 0.18 15.19
C ASP A 479 -38.93 1.41 16.08
N ARG A 480 -39.04 2.57 15.47
CA ARG A 480 -38.93 3.85 16.17
C ARG A 480 -40.19 4.63 15.99
N ALA A 481 -40.57 5.34 17.02
CA ALA A 481 -41.68 6.25 16.95
C ALA A 481 -41.33 7.45 16.05
N TRP A 482 -41.53 7.30 14.75
CA TRP A 482 -41.44 8.39 13.81
C TRP A 482 -42.58 9.38 14.07
N ASP A 483 -42.29 10.66 14.19
CA ASP A 483 -43.34 11.64 14.08
C ASP A 483 -43.88 11.67 12.62
N PRO A 484 -45.16 12.03 12.41
CA PRO A 484 -45.79 11.96 11.09
C PRO A 484 -45.07 12.76 10.01
N VAL A 485 -44.50 13.92 10.37
CA VAL A 485 -43.82 14.82 9.44
C VAL A 485 -42.49 14.22 9.01
N THR A 486 -41.72 13.69 9.96
CA THR A 486 -40.45 13.02 9.68
C THR A 486 -40.67 11.77 8.84
N LEU A 487 -41.68 10.95 9.17
CA LEU A 487 -42.00 9.76 8.38
C LEU A 487 -42.34 10.11 6.92
N GLU A 488 -43.19 11.12 6.70
CA GLU A 488 -43.55 11.59 5.35
C GLU A 488 -42.33 12.05 4.56
N LYS A 489 -41.41 12.82 5.20
CA LYS A 489 -40.14 13.25 4.59
C LYS A 489 -39.24 12.07 4.24
N VAL A 490 -39.14 11.06 5.11
CA VAL A 490 -38.35 9.85 4.87
C VAL A 490 -38.95 9.04 3.71
N MET A 491 -40.25 8.85 3.70
CA MET A 491 -40.94 8.17 2.60
C MET A 491 -40.73 8.88 1.27
N THR A 492 -40.82 10.21 1.25
CA THR A 492 -40.57 11.04 0.07
C THR A 492 -39.13 10.86 -0.43
N ALA A 493 -38.13 10.97 0.45
CA ALA A 493 -36.72 10.85 0.10
C ALA A 493 -36.38 9.46 -0.47
N LEU A 494 -36.99 8.41 0.08
CA LEU A 494 -36.74 7.03 -0.35
C LEU A 494 -37.59 6.60 -1.56
N SER A 495 -38.55 7.41 -2.00
CA SER A 495 -39.41 7.08 -3.15
C SER A 495 -38.65 6.94 -4.47
N SER A 496 -37.47 7.54 -4.58
CA SER A 496 -36.59 7.43 -5.75
C SER A 496 -35.72 6.16 -5.77
N SER A 497 -35.74 5.35 -4.71
CA SER A 497 -34.95 4.11 -4.67
C SER A 497 -35.56 3.02 -5.56
N HIS A 498 -34.76 2.32 -6.37
CA HIS A 498 -35.26 1.33 -7.33
C HIS A 498 -34.73 -0.10 -7.12
N ASN A 499 -33.63 -0.27 -6.37
CA ASN A 499 -32.94 -1.56 -6.27
C ASN A 499 -33.07 -2.23 -4.91
N VAL A 500 -33.86 -1.67 -4.01
CA VAL A 500 -33.98 -2.15 -2.63
C VAL A 500 -35.45 -2.25 -2.23
N GLN A 501 -35.79 -3.23 -1.41
CA GLN A 501 -37.08 -3.29 -0.74
C GLN A 501 -36.98 -2.55 0.60
N ILE A 502 -37.88 -1.62 0.84
CA ILE A 502 -37.87 -0.78 2.03
C ILE A 502 -39.10 -1.12 2.88
N LEU A 503 -38.89 -1.52 4.13
CA LEU A 503 -39.91 -1.85 5.10
C LEU A 503 -39.76 -0.91 6.29
N LEU A 504 -40.58 0.15 6.34
CA LEU A 504 -40.60 1.09 7.46
C LEU A 504 -41.64 0.62 8.50
N MET A 505 -41.33 0.85 9.75
CA MET A 505 -42.30 0.60 10.86
C MET A 505 -42.75 1.91 11.45
N SER A 506 -44.01 2.00 11.77
CA SER A 506 -44.62 3.17 12.39
C SER A 506 -45.67 2.78 13.44
N THR A 507 -45.77 3.56 14.51
CA THR A 507 -46.87 3.44 15.49
C THR A 507 -48.13 4.18 15.03
N ILE A 508 -47.99 5.02 14.01
CA ILE A 508 -49.07 5.87 13.48
C ILE A 508 -49.28 5.51 12.01
N LYS A 509 -50.53 5.48 11.58
CA LYS A 509 -50.89 5.32 10.17
C LYS A 509 -50.39 6.54 9.38
N PRO A 510 -49.44 6.39 8.44
CA PRO A 510 -49.01 7.48 7.62
C PRO A 510 -50.07 7.89 6.59
N LYS A 511 -49.94 9.08 6.04
CA LYS A 511 -50.73 9.46 4.87
C LYS A 511 -50.39 8.57 3.69
N PRO A 512 -51.41 8.18 2.89
CA PRO A 512 -51.18 7.44 1.66
C PRO A 512 -50.23 8.23 0.74
N MET A 513 -49.21 7.55 0.21
CA MET A 513 -48.23 8.13 -0.70
C MET A 513 -48.07 7.18 -1.89
N GLU A 514 -48.02 7.74 -3.08
CA GLU A 514 -47.82 6.97 -4.33
C GLU A 514 -46.55 6.10 -4.26
N GLY A 515 -46.68 4.85 -4.67
CA GLY A 515 -45.60 3.87 -4.64
C GLY A 515 -45.30 3.26 -3.28
N TRP A 516 -46.08 3.59 -2.22
CA TRP A 516 -45.98 2.99 -0.89
C TRP A 516 -47.24 2.20 -0.54
N THR A 517 -47.06 0.99 -0.04
CA THR A 517 -48.12 0.15 0.51
C THR A 517 -48.17 0.30 2.02
N LEU A 518 -49.37 0.44 2.56
CA LEU A 518 -49.63 0.55 3.99
C LEU A 518 -50.19 -0.77 4.50
N VAL A 519 -49.52 -1.41 5.45
CA VAL A 519 -49.91 -2.68 6.07
C VAL A 519 -50.22 -2.46 7.54
N GLU A 520 -51.43 -2.68 7.94
CA GLU A 520 -51.87 -2.62 9.35
C GLU A 520 -51.59 -3.95 10.03
N VAL A 521 -51.01 -3.92 11.22
CA VAL A 521 -50.82 -5.12 12.05
C VAL A 521 -51.48 -4.95 13.42
N GLY A 522 -52.09 -6.02 13.90
CA GLY A 522 -52.75 -6.06 15.23
C GLY A 522 -54.11 -5.39 15.29
N GLY A 523 -54.83 -5.28 14.14
CA GLY A 523 -56.23 -4.89 14.08
C GLY A 523 -57.14 -6.05 14.48
#